data_ffedb94e7c166dc071677d1251cf8b2f
#
_entry.id   ffedb94e7c166dc071677d1251cf8b2f
#
_cell.length_a   1.000
_cell.length_b   1.000
_cell.length_c   1.000
_cell.angle_alpha   90.00
_cell.angle_beta   90.00
_cell.angle_gamma   90.00
#
_symmetry.space_group_name_H-M   'P 1'
#
loop_
_entity.id
_entity.type
_entity.pdbx_description
1 polymer ?
#
loop_
_entity_poly.entity_id
_entity_poly.type
_entity_poly.pdbx_seq_one_letter_code
_entity_poly.pdbx_strand_id
1 'polypeptide(L)'
;MKKWYLIAATLLLQMQSVPAIHNKSGNVKVCRKVISFTPPLRIPLILSGSFGELRPSHFHGGIDFKTDGKTGLPVYSIADGYVSKIFVSYGSGYMVHITHPNGYTSIYRHMIGFSPVIMNYTLNYQYRHQIDQCEITLKPNELRVRQGDQIGFSGNEGFSMGPHLHLDLYRTDNGDFVDPTPFFMSHFKDTRKPQATGIRLFPQHGTGIIGGRTDQVSFYPANGKIIKGWGWIGVGVKCHDYQDASYSQHGVRYVSLYVDGKLKCSTNMACFSRTENLMKSAWVENDFEKMYREPGNRMRIMKADPQRGLVFVNQERDYKCQLVLRDLYGNESKYNFVIRGRKQTVPQWKFSGNVLIHWNRINIISRPGVQVIIPKLMVPNDLSIHLQVHASTGLSDVYQLDNQPTLLLGSCELQIRLKHPVPQGDERKLYIASQSPMGWKSCGGIYRNGFIITKIEKLGTYKLMIDNTPPKISVLSMGAGSRLAFIVGDSGSGLRSYRGFVDGKFVLLHLRRQSNKMEYKLSEAQVKRGGIHKFELIAVDNVGNVSTYKNSFRW
;
A
#
# COMPACT_ATOMS: atom_id res chain seq x y z
N MET A 1 41.91 -36.68 15.14
CA MET A 1 42.76 -35.49 15.01
C MET A 1 42.72 -35.03 13.57
N LYS A 2 41.95 -34.07 13.20
CA LYS A 2 42.09 -33.20 12.02
C LYS A 2 41.39 -31.90 12.29
N LYS A 3 42.17 -30.83 12.45
CA LYS A 3 41.74 -29.43 12.64
C LYS A 3 41.14 -28.90 11.37
N TRP A 4 39.99 -28.23 11.45
CA TRP A 4 39.43 -27.39 10.41
C TRP A 4 39.61 -25.94 10.81
N TYR A 5 40.34 -25.19 9.97
CA TYR A 5 40.62 -23.77 10.14
C TYR A 5 39.45 -22.94 9.66
N LEU A 6 39.00 -22.00 10.51
CA LEU A 6 38.19 -20.87 10.11
C LEU A 6 38.98 -19.94 9.19
N ILE A 7 38.46 -19.64 8.02
CA ILE A 7 38.90 -18.51 7.19
C ILE A 7 37.84 -17.42 7.30
N ALA A 8 38.17 -16.38 8.07
CA ALA A 8 37.44 -15.12 8.05
C ALA A 8 38.02 -14.27 6.93
N ALA A 9 37.24 -14.03 5.86
CA ALA A 9 37.62 -13.10 4.81
C ALA A 9 37.13 -11.71 5.17
N THR A 10 38.05 -10.85 5.61
CA THR A 10 37.83 -9.42 5.83
C THR A 10 37.98 -8.72 4.48
N LEU A 11 36.87 -8.26 3.87
CA LEU A 11 36.93 -7.37 2.73
C LEU A 11 37.05 -5.93 3.22
N LEU A 12 38.25 -5.36 3.12
CA LEU A 12 38.50 -3.93 3.20
C LEU A 12 38.04 -3.29 1.88
N LEU A 13 36.97 -2.50 1.92
CA LEU A 13 36.66 -1.56 0.86
C LEU A 13 37.60 -0.34 0.97
N GLN A 14 38.56 -0.25 0.04
CA GLN A 14 39.29 1.00 -0.21
C GLN A 14 38.36 2.04 -0.82
N MET A 15 38.06 3.10 -0.07
CA MET A 15 37.51 4.32 -0.63
C MET A 15 38.57 5.03 -1.46
N GLN A 16 38.46 4.97 -2.78
CA GLN A 16 39.20 5.85 -3.66
C GLN A 16 38.51 7.21 -3.69
N SER A 17 39.22 8.22 -3.24
CA SER A 17 38.83 9.64 -3.34
C SER A 17 38.79 10.05 -4.81
N VAL A 18 37.61 10.45 -5.28
CA VAL A 18 37.43 11.09 -6.59
C VAL A 18 37.89 12.55 -6.45
N PRO A 19 38.81 13.04 -7.32
CA PRO A 19 39.27 14.44 -7.25
C PRO A 19 38.14 15.39 -7.68
N ALA A 20 37.96 16.47 -6.93
CA ALA A 20 37.06 17.56 -7.25
C ALA A 20 37.50 18.22 -8.56
N ILE A 21 36.69 18.09 -9.61
CA ILE A 21 36.88 18.83 -10.85
C ILE A 21 36.29 20.23 -10.64
N HIS A 22 37.17 21.22 -10.58
CA HIS A 22 36.80 22.65 -10.67
C HIS A 22 36.29 22.94 -12.10
N ASN A 23 34.99 23.11 -12.26
CA ASN A 23 34.39 23.56 -13.52
C ASN A 23 34.37 25.09 -13.60
N LYS A 24 35.15 25.58 -14.55
CA LYS A 24 35.04 26.98 -15.04
C LYS A 24 33.64 27.19 -15.60
N SER A 25 33.07 28.34 -15.30
CA SER A 25 31.78 28.85 -15.77
C SER A 25 31.66 28.78 -17.32
N GLY A 26 30.95 27.75 -17.77
CA GLY A 26 30.40 27.70 -19.11
C GLY A 26 28.89 27.55 -19.00
N ASN A 27 28.13 28.50 -19.50
CA ASN A 27 26.67 28.43 -19.62
C ASN A 27 26.27 27.24 -20.50
N VAL A 28 26.16 26.07 -19.93
CA VAL A 28 25.47 24.96 -20.58
C VAL A 28 23.97 25.24 -20.44
N LYS A 29 23.37 25.77 -21.51
CA LYS A 29 21.93 25.72 -21.71
C LYS A 29 21.53 24.24 -21.70
N VAL A 30 21.22 23.69 -20.51
CA VAL A 30 20.51 22.41 -20.39
C VAL A 30 19.12 22.68 -20.99
N CYS A 31 18.96 22.31 -22.25
CA CYS A 31 17.67 22.26 -22.90
C CYS A 31 16.88 21.18 -22.11
N ARG A 32 16.18 21.57 -21.05
CA ARG A 32 15.20 20.67 -20.37
C ARG A 32 14.14 20.38 -21.41
N LYS A 33 14.24 19.23 -22.08
CA LYS A 33 13.21 18.72 -22.97
C LYS A 33 11.92 18.76 -22.16
N VAL A 34 10.96 19.58 -22.57
CA VAL A 34 9.66 19.67 -21.90
C VAL A 34 9.05 18.28 -21.97
N ILE A 35 8.84 17.68 -20.81
CA ILE A 35 8.22 16.35 -20.72
C ILE A 35 6.75 16.57 -21.07
N SER A 36 6.32 16.04 -22.21
CA SER A 36 4.93 16.09 -22.65
C SER A 36 4.34 14.69 -22.56
N PHE A 37 3.29 14.55 -21.76
CA PHE A 37 2.47 13.35 -21.73
C PHE A 37 1.11 13.63 -22.38
N THR A 38 0.56 12.64 -23.07
CA THR A 38 -0.80 12.69 -23.62
C THR A 38 -1.78 11.98 -22.69
N PRO A 39 -3.07 12.38 -22.67
CA PRO A 39 -4.08 11.69 -21.91
C PRO A 39 -4.14 10.17 -22.18
N PRO A 40 -4.27 9.34 -21.13
CA PRO A 40 -4.38 7.89 -21.30
C PRO A 40 -5.77 7.44 -21.76
N LEU A 41 -6.76 8.33 -21.74
CA LEU A 41 -8.14 8.12 -22.19
C LEU A 41 -8.55 9.23 -23.16
N ARG A 42 -9.39 8.91 -24.15
CA ARG A 42 -9.93 9.87 -25.14
C ARG A 42 -11.35 10.32 -24.76
N ILE A 43 -11.56 10.63 -23.50
CA ILE A 43 -12.77 11.21 -22.90
C ILE A 43 -12.37 12.42 -22.05
N PRO A 44 -13.27 13.31 -21.65
CA PRO A 44 -12.97 14.36 -20.68
C PRO A 44 -12.39 13.73 -19.41
N LEU A 45 -11.22 14.21 -18.98
CA LEU A 45 -10.54 13.65 -17.82
C LEU A 45 -11.17 14.20 -16.54
N ILE A 46 -11.65 13.31 -15.69
CA ILE A 46 -12.19 13.61 -14.36
C ILE A 46 -11.56 12.62 -13.38
N LEU A 47 -11.07 13.12 -12.24
CA LEU A 47 -10.48 12.25 -11.24
C LEU A 47 -11.54 11.71 -10.27
N SER A 48 -11.41 10.43 -9.92
CA SER A 48 -12.09 9.79 -8.79
C SER A 48 -11.18 9.60 -7.58
N GLY A 49 -9.85 9.70 -7.77
CA GLY A 49 -8.86 9.63 -6.73
C GLY A 49 -7.60 10.41 -7.10
N SER A 50 -7.04 11.18 -6.17
CA SER A 50 -5.85 11.99 -6.36
C SER A 50 -4.59 11.30 -5.82
N PHE A 51 -3.42 11.77 -6.29
CA PHE A 51 -2.13 11.34 -5.75
C PHE A 51 -1.99 11.71 -4.27
N GLY A 52 -1.44 10.81 -3.47
CA GLY A 52 -1.23 11.03 -2.05
C GLY A 52 -2.48 10.98 -1.18
N GLU A 53 -3.66 10.73 -1.75
CA GLU A 53 -4.90 10.54 -1.00
C GLU A 53 -4.75 9.42 0.05
N LEU A 54 -5.36 9.63 1.21
CA LEU A 54 -5.26 8.69 2.32
C LEU A 54 -6.05 7.41 2.03
N ARG A 55 -5.36 6.27 1.97
CA ARG A 55 -5.96 4.93 1.94
C ARG A 55 -5.83 4.29 3.34
N PRO A 56 -6.49 3.18 3.65
CA PRO A 56 -6.46 2.61 5.01
C PRO A 56 -5.04 2.39 5.58
N SER A 57 -4.08 1.88 4.79
CA SER A 57 -2.73 1.54 5.24
C SER A 57 -1.59 2.25 4.51
N HIS A 58 -1.89 3.03 3.46
CA HIS A 58 -0.89 3.65 2.59
C HIS A 58 -1.42 4.93 1.95
N PHE A 59 -0.60 5.62 1.14
CA PHE A 59 -1.03 6.72 0.28
C PHE A 59 -1.36 6.22 -1.11
N HIS A 60 -2.29 6.87 -1.78
CA HIS A 60 -2.56 6.59 -3.18
C HIS A 60 -1.35 6.95 -4.05
N GLY A 61 -0.77 5.97 -4.76
CA GLY A 61 0.50 6.12 -5.49
C GLY A 61 0.35 6.77 -6.87
N GLY A 62 -0.88 6.98 -7.35
CA GLY A 62 -1.18 7.50 -8.66
C GLY A 62 -2.43 8.38 -8.66
N ILE A 63 -3.09 8.43 -9.80
CA ILE A 63 -4.39 9.08 -9.98
C ILE A 63 -5.38 8.11 -10.61
N ASP A 64 -6.65 8.22 -10.22
CA ASP A 64 -7.74 7.40 -10.73
C ASP A 64 -8.61 8.24 -11.67
N PHE A 65 -8.66 7.89 -12.96
CA PHE A 65 -9.54 8.52 -13.94
C PHE A 65 -10.90 7.84 -13.97
N LYS A 66 -11.97 8.62 -13.87
CA LYS A 66 -13.34 8.13 -14.07
C LYS A 66 -13.52 7.61 -15.49
N THR A 67 -14.27 6.53 -15.62
CA THR A 67 -14.66 5.95 -16.93
C THR A 67 -16.17 5.90 -17.10
N ASP A 68 -16.90 6.84 -16.43
CA ASP A 68 -18.35 6.95 -16.43
C ASP A 68 -19.07 5.64 -16.06
N GLY A 69 -18.48 4.89 -15.12
CA GLY A 69 -19.01 3.59 -14.70
C GLY A 69 -18.86 2.48 -15.74
N LYS A 70 -18.12 2.71 -16.84
CA LYS A 70 -17.94 1.75 -17.94
C LYS A 70 -16.58 1.06 -17.83
N THR A 71 -16.54 -0.19 -18.26
CA THR A 71 -15.31 -0.94 -18.57
C THR A 71 -15.12 -1.04 -20.07
N GLY A 72 -13.90 -1.33 -20.53
CA GLY A 72 -13.62 -1.56 -21.94
C GLY A 72 -13.29 -0.31 -22.75
N LEU A 73 -13.12 0.86 -22.11
CA LEU A 73 -12.62 2.04 -22.84
C LEU A 73 -11.16 1.81 -23.25
N PRO A 74 -10.76 2.16 -24.48
CA PRO A 74 -9.37 2.05 -24.92
C PRO A 74 -8.45 2.89 -24.03
N VAL A 75 -7.34 2.28 -23.60
CA VAL A 75 -6.28 2.92 -22.79
C VAL A 75 -5.04 3.09 -23.67
N TYR A 76 -4.44 4.28 -23.60
CA TYR A 76 -3.34 4.68 -24.46
C TYR A 76 -2.07 4.95 -23.67
N SER A 77 -0.90 4.69 -24.27
CA SER A 77 0.40 5.05 -23.70
C SER A 77 0.53 6.57 -23.64
N ILE A 78 0.91 7.11 -22.47
CA ILE A 78 1.07 8.56 -22.27
C ILE A 78 2.31 9.13 -22.96
N ALA A 79 3.30 8.30 -23.33
CA ALA A 79 4.53 8.71 -24.02
C ALA A 79 5.15 7.52 -24.77
N ASP A 80 6.13 7.80 -25.64
CA ASP A 80 6.99 6.79 -26.24
C ASP A 80 7.70 5.97 -25.18
N GLY A 81 7.95 4.68 -25.45
CA GLY A 81 8.67 3.82 -24.53
C GLY A 81 8.66 2.35 -24.94
N TYR A 82 8.79 1.49 -23.96
CA TYR A 82 8.64 0.06 -24.13
C TYR A 82 7.92 -0.57 -22.92
N VAL A 83 7.18 -1.62 -23.18
CA VAL A 83 6.55 -2.41 -22.11
C VAL A 83 7.67 -3.08 -21.31
N SER A 84 7.93 -2.61 -20.11
CA SER A 84 9.00 -3.14 -19.26
C SER A 84 8.52 -4.28 -18.36
N LYS A 85 7.22 -4.26 -17.97
CA LYS A 85 6.61 -5.37 -17.22
C LYS A 85 5.15 -5.54 -17.58
N ILE A 86 4.71 -6.80 -17.55
CA ILE A 86 3.30 -7.19 -17.67
C ILE A 86 2.94 -7.97 -16.42
N PHE A 87 1.80 -7.64 -15.84
CA PHE A 87 1.23 -8.39 -14.72
C PHE A 87 -0.19 -8.82 -15.05
N VAL A 88 -0.50 -10.06 -14.74
CA VAL A 88 -1.86 -10.57 -14.63
C VAL A 88 -1.98 -11.13 -13.22
N SER A 89 -2.74 -10.48 -12.37
CA SER A 89 -2.84 -10.89 -10.97
C SER A 89 -4.24 -10.69 -10.40
N TYR A 90 -4.58 -11.53 -9.45
CA TYR A 90 -5.83 -11.44 -8.69
C TYR A 90 -6.01 -10.08 -7.98
N GLY A 91 -4.91 -9.43 -7.58
CA GLY A 91 -4.94 -8.16 -6.84
C GLY A 91 -5.01 -6.92 -7.71
N SER A 92 -4.39 -6.94 -8.90
CA SER A 92 -4.24 -5.76 -9.77
C SER A 92 -5.04 -5.85 -11.08
N GLY A 93 -5.60 -7.03 -11.40
CA GLY A 93 -6.14 -7.32 -12.71
C GLY A 93 -5.02 -7.36 -13.75
N TYR A 94 -5.31 -6.90 -14.96
CA TYR A 94 -4.31 -6.68 -16.00
C TYR A 94 -3.60 -5.35 -15.74
N MET A 95 -2.27 -5.41 -15.61
CA MET A 95 -1.44 -4.24 -15.30
C MET A 95 -0.20 -4.24 -16.20
N VAL A 96 0.13 -3.08 -16.77
CA VAL A 96 1.30 -2.90 -17.61
C VAL A 96 2.16 -1.74 -17.14
N HIS A 97 3.48 -1.93 -17.17
CA HIS A 97 4.47 -0.88 -16.92
C HIS A 97 5.11 -0.51 -18.25
N ILE A 98 5.17 0.79 -18.53
CA ILE A 98 5.85 1.33 -19.71
C ILE A 98 6.97 2.24 -19.24
N THR A 99 8.21 1.88 -19.58
CA THR A 99 9.39 2.67 -19.27
C THR A 99 9.66 3.62 -20.42
N HIS A 100 9.74 4.93 -20.11
CA HIS A 100 9.88 6.01 -21.07
C HIS A 100 11.32 6.56 -21.10
N PRO A 101 11.81 7.04 -22.25
CA PRO A 101 13.16 7.61 -22.36
C PRO A 101 13.35 8.93 -21.59
N ASN A 102 12.26 9.54 -21.10
CA ASN A 102 12.28 10.76 -20.29
C ASN A 102 12.56 10.54 -18.80
N GLY A 103 12.89 9.31 -18.38
CA GLY A 103 13.25 8.95 -17.00
C GLY A 103 12.06 8.59 -16.10
N TYR A 104 10.88 8.42 -16.68
CA TYR A 104 9.69 7.95 -15.96
C TYR A 104 9.26 6.57 -16.42
N THR A 105 8.53 5.88 -15.53
CA THR A 105 7.79 4.66 -15.85
C THR A 105 6.34 4.87 -15.45
N SER A 106 5.41 4.67 -16.40
CA SER A 106 3.97 4.70 -16.14
C SER A 106 3.42 3.30 -15.87
N ILE A 107 2.46 3.19 -14.96
CA ILE A 107 1.78 1.93 -14.63
C ILE A 107 0.28 2.13 -14.79
N TYR A 108 -0.33 1.26 -15.58
CA TYR A 108 -1.78 1.25 -15.83
C TYR A 108 -2.37 0.02 -15.15
N ARG A 109 -3.38 0.22 -14.28
CA ARG A 109 -3.95 -0.87 -13.46
C ARG A 109 -5.46 -1.02 -13.67
N HIS A 110 -5.98 -2.08 -13.09
CA HIS A 110 -7.40 -2.45 -13.07
C HIS A 110 -8.01 -2.69 -14.45
N MET A 111 -7.17 -2.86 -15.47
CA MET A 111 -7.62 -3.16 -16.83
C MET A 111 -8.29 -4.54 -16.92
N ILE A 112 -9.19 -4.70 -17.90
CA ILE A 112 -9.84 -5.99 -18.22
C ILE A 112 -9.09 -6.78 -19.28
N GLY A 113 -8.07 -6.20 -19.91
CA GLY A 113 -7.25 -6.84 -20.94
C GLY A 113 -6.29 -5.85 -21.59
N PHE A 114 -5.35 -6.40 -22.34
CA PHE A 114 -4.36 -5.64 -23.09
C PHE A 114 -4.76 -5.47 -24.57
N SER A 115 -4.06 -4.60 -25.28
CA SER A 115 -4.11 -4.54 -26.75
C SER A 115 -3.66 -5.88 -27.37
N PRO A 116 -4.07 -6.22 -28.61
CA PRO A 116 -3.79 -7.53 -29.20
C PRO A 116 -2.31 -7.93 -29.15
N VAL A 117 -1.40 -7.00 -29.39
CA VAL A 117 0.05 -7.27 -29.38
C VAL A 117 0.54 -7.68 -27.98
N ILE A 118 0.19 -6.90 -26.95
CA ILE A 118 0.57 -7.19 -25.57
C ILE A 118 -0.15 -8.45 -25.07
N MET A 119 -1.43 -8.63 -25.46
CA MET A 119 -2.21 -9.81 -25.08
C MET A 119 -1.62 -11.09 -25.66
N ASN A 120 -1.24 -11.10 -26.94
CA ASN A 120 -0.60 -12.27 -27.55
C ASN A 120 0.71 -12.66 -26.87
N TYR A 121 1.54 -11.66 -26.51
CA TYR A 121 2.76 -11.91 -25.74
C TYR A 121 2.44 -12.54 -24.37
N THR A 122 1.44 -12.01 -23.69
CA THR A 122 0.99 -12.49 -22.37
C THR A 122 0.44 -13.91 -22.45
N LEU A 123 -0.47 -14.19 -23.39
CA LEU A 123 -1.06 -15.51 -23.58
C LEU A 123 -0.01 -16.56 -23.93
N ASN A 124 0.94 -16.25 -24.83
CA ASN A 124 2.03 -17.17 -25.16
C ASN A 124 2.86 -17.54 -23.92
N TYR A 125 3.12 -16.58 -23.05
CA TYR A 125 3.80 -16.84 -21.79
C TYR A 125 2.96 -17.71 -20.85
N GLN A 126 1.68 -17.36 -20.64
CA GLN A 126 0.77 -18.09 -19.75
C GLN A 126 0.56 -19.55 -20.21
N TYR A 127 0.34 -19.78 -21.51
CA TYR A 127 0.19 -21.14 -22.05
C TYR A 127 1.48 -21.95 -21.98
N ARG A 128 2.63 -21.35 -22.27
CA ARG A 128 3.94 -22.02 -22.15
C ARG A 128 4.23 -22.48 -20.72
N HIS A 129 3.88 -21.66 -19.72
CA HIS A 129 4.14 -21.94 -18.30
C HIS A 129 2.95 -22.59 -17.58
N GLN A 130 1.80 -22.73 -18.25
CA GLN A 130 0.54 -23.26 -17.68
C GLN A 130 0.13 -22.54 -16.40
N ILE A 131 0.11 -21.20 -16.42
CA ILE A 131 -0.27 -20.35 -15.31
C ILE A 131 -1.28 -19.29 -15.75
N ASP A 132 -2.20 -18.92 -14.85
CA ASP A 132 -3.12 -17.79 -15.07
C ASP A 132 -2.46 -16.46 -14.64
N GLN A 133 -1.96 -16.41 -13.42
CA GLN A 133 -1.28 -15.22 -12.91
C GLN A 133 0.19 -15.22 -13.29
N CYS A 134 0.69 -14.09 -13.78
CA CYS A 134 2.09 -13.96 -14.20
C CYS A 134 2.65 -12.56 -13.97
N GLU A 135 3.96 -12.51 -13.76
CA GLU A 135 4.79 -11.31 -13.88
C GLU A 135 5.83 -11.57 -14.97
N ILE A 136 5.82 -10.76 -16.01
CA ILE A 136 6.74 -10.87 -17.15
C ILE A 136 7.57 -9.59 -17.19
N THR A 137 8.90 -9.74 -17.19
CA THR A 137 9.83 -8.61 -17.39
C THR A 137 10.40 -8.67 -18.80
N LEU A 138 10.34 -7.55 -19.52
CA LEU A 138 10.77 -7.43 -20.91
C LEU A 138 11.99 -6.51 -21.05
N LYS A 139 12.76 -6.74 -22.10
CA LYS A 139 13.89 -5.90 -22.50
C LYS A 139 13.42 -4.72 -23.38
N PRO A 140 14.19 -3.61 -23.49
CA PRO A 140 13.79 -2.40 -24.22
C PRO A 140 13.44 -2.59 -25.69
N ASN A 141 13.89 -3.66 -26.33
CA ASN A 141 13.68 -3.96 -27.76
C ASN A 141 12.60 -5.00 -28.04
N GLU A 142 11.94 -5.58 -27.01
CA GLU A 142 10.96 -6.66 -27.20
C GLU A 142 9.55 -6.14 -27.54
N LEU A 143 9.08 -5.12 -26.82
CA LEU A 143 7.73 -4.56 -27.02
C LEU A 143 7.78 -3.02 -26.93
N ARG A 144 8.02 -2.35 -28.06
CA ARG A 144 8.03 -0.89 -28.13
C ARG A 144 6.60 -0.37 -28.27
N VAL A 145 6.36 0.81 -27.69
CA VAL A 145 5.11 1.56 -27.82
C VAL A 145 5.42 3.03 -28.12
N ARG A 146 4.56 3.65 -28.92
CA ARG A 146 4.58 5.08 -29.18
C ARG A 146 3.57 5.80 -28.31
N GLN A 147 3.77 7.07 -28.10
CA GLN A 147 2.78 7.93 -27.47
C GLN A 147 1.45 7.84 -28.22
N GLY A 148 0.36 7.57 -27.49
CA GLY A 148 -0.96 7.40 -28.08
C GLY A 148 -1.27 6.02 -28.67
N ASP A 149 -0.33 5.06 -28.62
CA ASP A 149 -0.63 3.67 -28.97
C ASP A 149 -1.59 3.08 -27.93
N GLN A 150 -2.57 2.32 -28.42
CA GLN A 150 -3.47 1.59 -27.53
C GLN A 150 -2.74 0.43 -26.85
N ILE A 151 -2.79 0.40 -25.52
CA ILE A 151 -2.10 -0.61 -24.69
C ILE A 151 -3.05 -1.59 -24.02
N GLY A 152 -4.33 -1.23 -23.91
CA GLY A 152 -5.33 -2.10 -23.28
C GLY A 152 -6.71 -1.46 -23.19
N PHE A 153 -7.49 -1.96 -22.23
CA PHE A 153 -8.87 -1.53 -21.99
C PHE A 153 -9.12 -1.31 -20.51
N SER A 154 -9.75 -0.19 -20.16
CA SER A 154 -10.12 0.13 -18.79
C SER A 154 -11.04 -0.91 -18.18
N GLY A 155 -10.99 -1.05 -16.85
CA GLY A 155 -11.75 -2.10 -16.20
C GLY A 155 -12.13 -1.82 -14.75
N ASN A 156 -12.35 -2.91 -14.02
CA ASN A 156 -12.65 -2.95 -12.59
C ASN A 156 -12.04 -4.21 -11.96
N GLU A 157 -10.89 -4.68 -12.50
CA GLU A 157 -10.28 -5.92 -12.03
C GLU A 157 -9.38 -5.66 -10.81
N GLY A 158 -9.21 -6.72 -10.00
CA GLY A 158 -8.38 -6.65 -8.80
C GLY A 158 -9.01 -5.91 -7.62
N PHE A 159 -8.19 -5.17 -6.86
CA PHE A 159 -8.65 -4.36 -5.71
C PHE A 159 -9.22 -3.02 -6.19
N SER A 160 -10.40 -3.05 -6.75
CA SER A 160 -11.13 -1.89 -7.26
C SER A 160 -12.55 -1.86 -6.71
N MET A 161 -13.08 -0.68 -6.43
CA MET A 161 -14.45 -0.48 -5.93
C MET A 161 -15.45 -0.09 -7.02
N GLY A 162 -14.97 0.15 -8.25
CA GLY A 162 -15.80 0.54 -9.38
C GLY A 162 -14.95 0.77 -10.63
N PRO A 163 -15.56 0.83 -11.83
CA PRO A 163 -14.85 1.05 -13.08
C PRO A 163 -14.05 2.36 -13.08
N HIS A 164 -12.74 2.27 -13.30
CA HIS A 164 -11.82 3.40 -13.44
C HIS A 164 -10.52 2.96 -14.12
N LEU A 165 -9.70 3.93 -14.52
CA LEU A 165 -8.30 3.69 -14.89
C LEU A 165 -7.39 4.29 -13.82
N HIS A 166 -6.59 3.45 -13.18
CA HIS A 166 -5.53 3.90 -12.29
C HIS A 166 -4.21 4.08 -13.04
N LEU A 167 -3.59 5.24 -12.88
CA LEU A 167 -2.28 5.58 -13.45
C LEU A 167 -1.30 5.98 -12.35
N ASP A 168 -0.28 5.13 -12.10
CA ASP A 168 0.91 5.55 -11.35
C ASP A 168 1.96 6.11 -12.30
N LEU A 169 2.74 7.04 -11.80
CA LEU A 169 3.96 7.52 -12.43
C LEU A 169 5.10 7.46 -11.42
N TYR A 170 6.22 6.84 -11.76
CA TYR A 170 7.38 6.87 -10.88
C TYR A 170 8.67 7.13 -11.65
N ARG A 171 9.66 7.62 -10.94
CA ARG A 171 11.02 7.79 -11.49
C ARG A 171 11.65 6.44 -11.74
N THR A 172 12.19 6.24 -12.92
CA THR A 172 12.77 4.95 -13.32
C THR A 172 14.07 4.65 -12.56
N ASP A 173 14.82 5.69 -12.16
CA ASP A 173 16.13 5.58 -11.51
C ASP A 173 16.05 5.12 -10.05
N ASN A 174 15.06 5.60 -9.30
CA ASN A 174 14.97 5.36 -7.85
C ASN A 174 13.62 4.76 -7.39
N GLY A 175 12.62 4.66 -8.28
CA GLY A 175 11.31 4.10 -7.99
C GLY A 175 10.40 4.98 -7.13
N ASP A 176 10.72 6.27 -6.94
CA ASP A 176 9.85 7.21 -6.25
C ASP A 176 8.57 7.45 -7.04
N PHE A 177 7.43 7.31 -6.39
CA PHE A 177 6.13 7.71 -6.94
C PHE A 177 6.08 9.22 -7.09
N VAL A 178 5.59 9.69 -8.22
CA VAL A 178 5.48 11.10 -8.57
C VAL A 178 4.04 11.41 -8.92
N ASP A 179 3.53 12.53 -8.43
CA ASP A 179 2.19 12.99 -8.77
C ASP A 179 2.04 13.19 -10.29
N PRO A 180 1.16 12.42 -10.97
CA PRO A 180 0.93 12.59 -12.40
C PRO A 180 0.14 13.85 -12.73
N THR A 181 -0.61 14.43 -11.78
CA THR A 181 -1.54 15.55 -12.02
C THR A 181 -0.91 16.75 -12.73
N PRO A 182 0.32 17.22 -12.36
CA PRO A 182 0.96 18.35 -13.02
C PRO A 182 1.15 18.19 -14.52
N PHE A 183 1.28 16.96 -15.02
CA PHE A 183 1.48 16.68 -16.44
C PHE A 183 0.17 16.73 -17.25
N PHE A 184 -0.97 16.72 -16.58
CA PHE A 184 -2.30 16.75 -17.20
C PHE A 184 -3.13 17.96 -16.77
N MET A 185 -2.53 18.98 -16.13
CA MET A 185 -3.25 20.14 -15.58
C MET A 185 -4.13 20.86 -16.60
N SER A 186 -3.69 20.94 -17.88
CA SER A 186 -4.48 21.55 -18.94
C SER A 186 -5.78 20.82 -19.28
N HIS A 187 -5.93 19.58 -18.85
CA HIS A 187 -7.12 18.75 -19.06
C HIS A 187 -8.08 18.77 -17.88
N PHE A 188 -7.71 19.39 -16.75
CA PHE A 188 -8.54 19.52 -15.56
C PHE A 188 -8.91 20.97 -15.33
N LYS A 189 -10.06 21.21 -14.76
CA LYS A 189 -10.46 22.51 -14.25
C LYS A 189 -10.67 22.41 -12.75
N ASP A 190 -10.09 23.37 -12.00
CA ASP A 190 -10.24 23.45 -10.58
C ASP A 190 -10.21 24.89 -10.08
N THR A 191 -11.34 25.35 -9.58
CA THR A 191 -11.53 26.68 -8.98
C THR A 191 -11.93 26.54 -7.49
N ARG A 192 -12.02 25.31 -6.99
CA ARG A 192 -12.47 25.02 -5.62
C ARG A 192 -11.29 25.10 -4.66
N LYS A 193 -11.53 25.76 -3.53
CA LYS A 193 -10.50 25.86 -2.48
C LYS A 193 -10.51 24.60 -1.61
N PRO A 194 -9.34 24.07 -1.23
CA PRO A 194 -9.25 22.99 -0.26
C PRO A 194 -9.87 23.41 1.08
N GLN A 195 -10.44 22.43 1.80
CA GLN A 195 -11.22 22.68 3.00
C GLN A 195 -10.64 21.87 4.19
N ALA A 196 -10.56 22.52 5.35
CA ALA A 196 -10.36 21.84 6.61
C ALA A 196 -11.71 21.54 7.27
N THR A 197 -11.91 20.31 7.73
CA THR A 197 -13.11 19.85 8.44
C THR A 197 -12.86 19.65 9.93
N GLY A 198 -11.60 19.67 10.38
CA GLY A 198 -11.24 19.54 11.78
C GLY A 198 -9.82 20.02 12.04
N ILE A 199 -9.61 20.58 13.24
CA ILE A 199 -8.27 20.86 13.79
C ILE A 199 -8.15 20.07 15.08
N ARG A 200 -6.98 19.47 15.31
CA ARG A 200 -6.67 18.69 16.51
C ARG A 200 -5.36 19.16 17.11
N LEU A 201 -5.38 19.35 18.42
CA LEU A 201 -4.18 19.64 19.20
C LEU A 201 -3.72 18.35 19.89
N PHE A 202 -2.42 18.12 19.85
CA PHE A 202 -1.75 16.94 20.39
C PHE A 202 -0.80 17.38 21.52
N PRO A 203 -1.24 17.40 22.80
CA PRO A 203 -0.31 17.63 23.89
C PRO A 203 0.72 16.51 23.91
N GLN A 204 2.01 16.88 23.94
CA GLN A 204 3.07 15.86 23.95
C GLN A 204 3.15 15.20 25.32
N HIS A 205 3.29 13.89 25.35
CA HIS A 205 3.27 13.09 26.58
C HIS A 205 4.27 13.61 27.62
N GLY A 206 3.80 13.86 28.84
CA GLY A 206 4.60 14.35 29.97
C GLY A 206 5.16 15.76 29.83
N THR A 207 4.87 16.47 28.70
CA THR A 207 5.46 17.80 28.43
C THR A 207 4.47 18.83 27.90
N GLY A 208 3.22 18.41 27.62
CA GLY A 208 2.16 19.29 27.11
C GLY A 208 0.80 19.01 27.75
N ILE A 209 -0.03 20.05 27.84
CA ILE A 209 -1.38 20.00 28.41
C ILE A 209 -2.30 21.01 27.72
N ILE A 210 -3.57 20.66 27.51
CA ILE A 210 -4.57 21.48 26.83
C ILE A 210 -5.85 21.49 27.64
N GLY A 211 -6.22 22.69 28.17
CA GLY A 211 -7.44 22.86 28.97
C GLY A 211 -7.52 21.93 30.18
N GLY A 212 -6.39 21.64 30.83
CA GLY A 212 -6.32 20.70 31.95
C GLY A 212 -6.26 19.22 31.56
N ARG A 213 -6.18 18.88 30.24
CA ARG A 213 -6.20 17.50 29.73
C ARG A 213 -4.88 17.16 29.05
N THR A 214 -4.42 15.93 29.22
CA THR A 214 -3.26 15.36 28.51
C THR A 214 -3.66 14.62 27.23
N ASP A 215 -4.97 14.47 26.98
CA ASP A 215 -5.51 13.87 25.77
C ASP A 215 -5.64 14.89 24.64
N GLN A 216 -5.74 14.40 23.43
CA GLN A 216 -5.96 15.18 22.22
C GLN A 216 -7.30 15.94 22.28
N VAL A 217 -7.30 17.17 21.77
CA VAL A 217 -8.50 18.02 21.72
C VAL A 217 -8.79 18.41 20.27
N SER A 218 -9.96 18.04 19.77
CA SER A 218 -10.41 18.38 18.42
C SER A 218 -11.49 19.48 18.46
N PHE A 219 -11.51 20.32 17.41
CA PHE A 219 -12.52 21.35 17.22
C PHE A 219 -12.73 21.64 15.73
N TYR A 220 -13.88 22.21 15.39
CA TYR A 220 -14.16 22.65 14.03
C TYR A 220 -13.31 23.89 13.70
N PRO A 221 -12.82 24.01 12.45
CA PRO A 221 -12.02 25.15 12.01
C PRO A 221 -12.90 26.41 11.92
N ALA A 222 -12.96 27.14 13.01
CA ALA A 222 -13.62 28.46 13.09
C ALA A 222 -12.57 29.52 13.39
N ASN A 223 -12.61 30.62 12.64
CA ASN A 223 -11.72 31.74 12.90
C ASN A 223 -11.91 32.31 14.30
N GLY A 224 -10.79 32.62 14.96
CA GLY A 224 -10.81 33.21 16.31
C GLY A 224 -11.01 32.23 17.47
N LYS A 225 -11.02 30.90 17.22
CA LYS A 225 -11.09 29.91 18.31
C LYS A 225 -9.90 30.06 19.24
N ILE A 226 -10.15 30.15 20.55
CA ILE A 226 -9.11 30.26 21.59
C ILE A 226 -9.13 28.99 22.44
N ILE A 227 -7.97 28.36 22.60
CA ILE A 227 -7.78 27.14 23.40
C ILE A 227 -6.64 27.41 24.43
N LYS A 228 -6.88 27.11 25.69
CA LYS A 228 -5.85 27.20 26.73
C LYS A 228 -4.89 26.02 26.62
N GLY A 229 -3.57 26.29 26.71
CA GLY A 229 -2.55 25.24 26.64
C GLY A 229 -1.26 25.64 27.35
N TRP A 230 -0.41 24.62 27.64
CA TRP A 230 0.93 24.81 28.23
C TRP A 230 1.87 23.69 27.78
N GLY A 231 3.16 24.01 27.60
CA GLY A 231 4.19 23.05 27.20
C GLY A 231 4.20 22.76 25.70
N TRP A 232 4.61 21.57 25.32
CA TRP A 232 4.75 21.17 23.91
C TRP A 232 3.43 20.65 23.32
N ILE A 233 2.98 21.29 22.25
CA ILE A 233 1.70 20.99 21.61
C ILE A 233 1.92 20.82 20.10
N GLY A 234 1.51 19.68 19.56
CA GLY A 234 1.39 19.45 18.12
C GLY A 234 0.05 19.94 17.57
N VAL A 235 0.03 20.31 16.31
CA VAL A 235 -1.20 20.67 15.58
C VAL A 235 -1.42 19.65 14.49
N GLY A 236 -2.67 19.24 14.26
CA GLY A 236 -3.08 18.42 13.13
C GLY A 236 -4.32 18.99 12.47
N VAL A 237 -4.51 18.68 11.20
CA VAL A 237 -5.65 19.12 10.41
C VAL A 237 -6.28 17.93 9.69
N LYS A 238 -7.61 17.85 9.69
CA LYS A 238 -8.39 16.99 8.82
C LYS A 238 -8.87 17.85 7.65
N CYS A 239 -8.40 17.54 6.45
CA CYS A 239 -8.65 18.35 5.27
C CYS A 239 -8.85 17.49 4.03
N HIS A 240 -9.47 18.07 3.03
CA HIS A 240 -9.67 17.49 1.71
C HIS A 240 -9.84 18.60 0.66
N ASP A 241 -9.76 18.19 -0.59
CA ASP A 241 -9.94 19.03 -1.75
C ASP A 241 -11.01 18.45 -2.68
N TYR A 242 -11.45 19.21 -3.69
CA TYR A 242 -12.40 18.80 -4.72
C TYR A 242 -12.03 19.46 -6.05
N GLN A 243 -12.26 18.78 -7.16
CA GLN A 243 -12.24 19.38 -8.49
C GLN A 243 -13.65 19.81 -8.94
N ASP A 244 -13.74 20.80 -9.83
CA ASP A 244 -15.03 21.35 -10.32
C ASP A 244 -15.97 20.28 -10.87
N ALA A 245 -15.47 19.32 -11.63
CA ALA A 245 -16.24 18.26 -12.27
C ALA A 245 -16.36 16.97 -11.41
N SER A 246 -15.89 16.98 -10.15
CA SER A 246 -15.88 15.78 -9.29
C SER A 246 -16.48 16.04 -7.92
N TYR A 247 -17.29 15.10 -7.43
CA TYR A 247 -17.74 15.04 -6.03
C TYR A 247 -16.81 14.17 -5.17
N SER A 248 -15.76 13.59 -5.75
CA SER A 248 -14.77 12.80 -5.02
C SER A 248 -13.91 13.70 -4.15
N GLN A 249 -13.64 13.27 -2.92
CA GLN A 249 -12.69 13.95 -2.05
C GLN A 249 -11.27 13.60 -2.49
N HIS A 250 -10.42 14.60 -2.60
CA HIS A 250 -9.02 14.49 -2.96
C HIS A 250 -8.12 14.87 -1.79
N GLY A 251 -6.87 14.44 -1.80
CA GLY A 251 -5.85 14.91 -0.88
C GLY A 251 -5.45 16.35 -1.15
N VAL A 252 -5.10 17.10 -0.11
CA VAL A 252 -4.60 18.47 -0.23
C VAL A 252 -3.11 18.45 -0.58
N ARG A 253 -2.72 19.18 -1.62
CA ARG A 253 -1.34 19.19 -2.12
C ARG A 253 -0.33 19.82 -1.16
N TYR A 254 -0.66 20.98 -0.61
CA TYR A 254 0.21 21.75 0.29
C TYR A 254 -0.54 22.12 1.55
N VAL A 255 0.03 21.78 2.70
CA VAL A 255 -0.45 22.23 4.01
C VAL A 255 0.68 22.92 4.74
N SER A 256 0.42 24.07 5.35
CA SER A 256 1.43 24.81 6.12
C SER A 256 0.85 25.28 7.45
N LEU A 257 1.63 25.17 8.50
CA LEU A 257 1.35 25.70 9.85
C LEU A 257 2.29 26.86 10.14
N TYR A 258 1.71 28.01 10.43
CA TYR A 258 2.41 29.18 10.94
C TYR A 258 2.02 29.44 12.38
N VAL A 259 2.97 29.88 13.20
CA VAL A 259 2.76 30.36 14.57
C VAL A 259 3.43 31.70 14.73
N ASP A 260 2.68 32.71 15.13
CA ASP A 260 3.13 34.10 15.23
C ASP A 260 3.81 34.60 13.92
N GLY A 261 3.25 34.20 12.77
CA GLY A 261 3.75 34.51 11.43
C GLY A 261 4.96 33.71 10.97
N LYS A 262 5.54 32.84 11.81
CA LYS A 262 6.70 32.00 11.46
C LYS A 262 6.25 30.61 11.03
N LEU A 263 6.79 30.11 9.90
CA LEU A 263 6.52 28.77 9.40
C LEU A 263 7.10 27.72 10.38
N LYS A 264 6.25 26.86 10.90
CA LYS A 264 6.60 25.76 11.81
C LYS A 264 6.74 24.43 11.07
N CYS A 265 5.79 24.13 10.20
CA CYS A 265 5.77 22.89 9.41
C CYS A 265 5.08 23.13 8.08
N SER A 266 5.53 22.43 7.04
CA SER A 266 4.85 22.37 5.77
C SER A 266 4.94 20.97 5.17
N THR A 267 3.93 20.57 4.41
CA THR A 267 3.90 19.34 3.62
C THR A 267 3.77 19.66 2.14
N ASN A 268 4.35 18.80 1.31
CA ASN A 268 4.21 18.85 -0.13
C ASN A 268 4.07 17.43 -0.66
N MET A 269 2.87 17.03 -1.01
CA MET A 269 2.54 15.71 -1.54
C MET A 269 2.87 15.62 -3.05
N ALA A 270 4.16 15.83 -3.41
CA ALA A 270 4.63 15.80 -4.79
C ALA A 270 5.19 14.45 -5.21
N CYS A 271 5.88 13.80 -4.30
CA CYS A 271 6.51 12.50 -4.53
C CYS A 271 6.83 11.84 -3.20
N PHE A 272 6.86 10.53 -3.19
CA PHE A 272 7.30 9.72 -2.05
C PHE A 272 7.84 8.37 -2.54
N SER A 273 8.72 7.76 -1.76
CA SER A 273 9.23 6.41 -2.04
C SER A 273 8.22 5.34 -1.65
N ARG A 274 8.44 4.12 -2.13
CA ARG A 274 7.65 2.95 -1.71
C ARG A 274 7.69 2.74 -0.19
N THR A 275 8.83 3.01 0.45
CA THR A 275 8.97 2.91 1.91
C THR A 275 8.17 4.00 2.62
N GLU A 276 8.22 5.25 2.14
CA GLU A 276 7.45 6.35 2.70
C GLU A 276 5.94 6.12 2.56
N ASN A 277 5.50 5.44 1.50
CA ASN A 277 4.10 5.09 1.29
C ASN A 277 3.51 4.24 2.45
N LEU A 278 4.33 3.39 3.06
CA LEU A 278 3.94 2.59 4.24
C LEU A 278 4.00 3.36 5.56
N MET A 279 4.54 4.59 5.56
CA MET A 279 4.70 5.40 6.77
C MET A 279 3.50 6.31 7.07
N LYS A 280 2.32 6.04 6.51
CA LYS A 280 1.11 6.84 6.74
C LYS A 280 0.86 7.08 8.23
N SER A 281 0.96 6.04 9.07
CA SER A 281 0.71 6.13 10.52
C SER A 281 1.72 7.02 11.29
N ALA A 282 2.86 7.36 10.70
CA ALA A 282 3.79 8.34 11.27
C ALA A 282 3.32 9.79 11.09
N TRP A 283 2.45 10.03 10.14
CA TRP A 283 1.95 11.37 9.81
C TRP A 283 0.47 11.56 10.11
N VAL A 284 -0.35 10.53 9.87
CA VAL A 284 -1.81 10.63 9.95
C VAL A 284 -2.34 9.80 11.12
N GLU A 285 -3.21 10.41 11.92
CA GLU A 285 -3.90 9.77 13.04
C GLU A 285 -5.40 10.11 13.01
N ASN A 286 -6.26 9.10 12.82
CA ASN A 286 -7.72 9.27 12.70
C ASN A 286 -8.09 10.36 11.68
N ASP A 287 -7.48 10.31 10.48
CA ASP A 287 -7.60 11.26 9.37
C ASP A 287 -7.06 12.67 9.64
N PHE A 288 -6.42 12.92 10.77
CA PHE A 288 -5.73 14.18 11.02
C PHE A 288 -4.28 14.07 10.56
N GLU A 289 -3.89 14.91 9.63
CA GLU A 289 -2.51 15.10 9.18
C GLU A 289 -1.76 15.92 10.23
N LYS A 290 -0.74 15.34 10.84
CA LYS A 290 0.08 16.01 11.86
C LYS A 290 0.97 17.06 11.20
N MET A 291 0.83 18.30 11.61
CA MET A 291 1.70 19.41 11.20
C MET A 291 2.90 19.54 12.14
N TYR A 292 3.41 18.42 12.58
CA TYR A 292 4.65 18.25 13.32
C TYR A 292 5.24 16.87 13.02
N ARG A 293 6.56 16.73 13.16
CA ARG A 293 7.27 15.50 12.83
C ARG A 293 7.44 14.64 14.09
N GLU A 294 6.86 13.45 14.09
CA GLU A 294 7.19 12.43 15.09
C GLU A 294 8.67 12.01 14.98
N PRO A 295 9.33 11.61 16.08
CA PRO A 295 10.77 11.29 16.05
C PRO A 295 11.16 10.22 15.01
N GLY A 296 10.34 9.21 14.83
CA GLY A 296 10.54 8.13 13.85
C GLY A 296 10.03 8.43 12.44
N ASN A 297 9.42 9.60 12.21
CA ASN A 297 8.91 9.99 10.89
C ASN A 297 10.05 10.47 9.98
N ARG A 298 10.32 9.74 8.91
CA ARG A 298 11.38 10.02 7.92
C ARG A 298 10.84 10.46 6.56
N MET A 299 9.56 10.83 6.49
CA MET A 299 8.93 11.21 5.23
C MET A 299 9.51 12.53 4.71
N ARG A 300 9.95 12.54 3.44
CA ARG A 300 10.52 13.72 2.74
C ARG A 300 9.47 14.76 2.37
N ILE A 301 8.20 14.36 2.30
CA ILE A 301 7.07 15.26 2.02
C ILE A 301 6.91 16.36 3.07
N MET A 302 7.46 16.17 4.27
CA MET A 302 7.33 17.07 5.40
C MET A 302 8.62 17.86 5.67
N LYS A 303 8.52 19.18 5.77
CA LYS A 303 9.55 20.08 6.25
C LYS A 303 9.09 20.71 7.54
N ALA A 304 9.88 20.61 8.60
CA ALA A 304 9.59 21.17 9.93
C ALA A 304 10.78 21.98 10.43
N ASP A 305 10.52 22.94 11.32
CA ASP A 305 11.54 23.71 12.00
C ASP A 305 12.36 22.82 12.99
N PRO A 306 13.43 23.32 13.63
CA PRO A 306 14.24 22.55 14.59
C PRO A 306 13.43 21.97 15.76
N GLN A 307 12.27 22.56 16.09
CA GLN A 307 11.34 22.08 17.11
C GLN A 307 10.34 21.03 16.54
N ARG A 308 10.64 20.49 15.37
CA ARG A 308 9.83 19.47 14.69
C ARG A 308 8.39 19.92 14.35
N GLY A 309 8.13 21.24 14.23
CA GLY A 309 6.79 21.78 14.00
C GLY A 309 5.92 21.90 15.24
N LEU A 310 6.44 21.54 16.42
CA LEU A 310 5.73 21.67 17.69
C LEU A 310 5.65 23.13 18.13
N VAL A 311 4.55 23.50 18.78
CA VAL A 311 4.35 24.79 19.44
C VAL A 311 4.78 24.67 20.89
N PHE A 312 5.80 25.44 21.30
CA PHE A 312 6.22 25.48 22.70
C PHE A 312 5.54 26.65 23.43
N VAL A 313 4.49 26.34 24.14
CA VAL A 313 3.70 27.30 24.94
C VAL A 313 4.28 27.39 26.32
N ASN A 314 5.18 28.39 26.56
CA ASN A 314 5.92 28.57 27.79
C ASN A 314 5.76 29.96 28.43
N GLN A 315 4.87 30.77 27.86
CA GLN A 315 4.53 32.11 28.36
C GLN A 315 3.01 32.30 28.39
N GLU A 316 2.52 33.11 29.34
CA GLU A 316 1.11 33.45 29.43
C GLU A 316 0.74 34.56 28.44
N ARG A 317 0.76 34.22 27.18
CA ARG A 317 0.37 35.05 26.04
C ARG A 317 -0.40 34.28 25.02
N ASP A 318 -0.91 34.95 24.03
CA ASP A 318 -1.56 34.35 22.88
C ASP A 318 -0.51 33.94 21.83
N TYR A 319 -0.57 32.68 21.38
CA TYR A 319 0.18 32.13 20.25
C TYR A 319 -0.77 32.04 19.05
N LYS A 320 -0.59 32.91 18.05
CA LYS A 320 -1.45 33.01 16.87
C LYS A 320 -1.09 31.92 15.89
N CYS A 321 -1.94 30.93 15.71
CA CYS A 321 -1.76 29.81 14.80
C CYS A 321 -2.56 30.04 13.52
N GLN A 322 -1.95 29.76 12.36
CA GLN A 322 -2.59 29.80 11.07
C GLN A 322 -2.26 28.52 10.27
N LEU A 323 -3.28 27.80 9.84
CA LEU A 323 -3.19 26.73 8.86
C LEU A 323 -3.52 27.29 7.48
N VAL A 324 -2.65 26.99 6.50
CA VAL A 324 -2.83 27.37 5.09
C VAL A 324 -2.87 26.09 4.27
N LEU A 325 -3.96 25.89 3.56
CA LEU A 325 -4.17 24.77 2.64
C LEU A 325 -4.14 25.32 1.21
N ARG A 326 -3.40 24.66 0.31
CA ARG A 326 -3.31 25.09 -1.09
C ARG A 326 -3.25 23.86 -2.01
N ASP A 327 -3.96 23.94 -3.15
CA ASP A 327 -3.92 22.96 -4.22
C ASP A 327 -2.83 23.26 -5.26
N LEU A 328 -2.84 22.53 -6.37
CA LEU A 328 -1.94 22.73 -7.51
C LEU A 328 -2.30 23.94 -8.36
N TYR A 329 -3.55 24.39 -8.35
CA TYR A 329 -4.06 25.50 -9.16
C TYR A 329 -3.91 26.84 -8.46
N GLY A 330 -3.45 26.82 -7.18
CA GLY A 330 -3.23 28.01 -6.38
C GLY A 330 -4.46 28.43 -5.57
N ASN A 331 -5.54 27.64 -5.57
CA ASN A 331 -6.67 27.91 -4.68
C ASN A 331 -6.22 27.71 -3.24
N GLU A 332 -6.54 28.68 -2.37
CA GLU A 332 -6.02 28.73 -1.01
C GLU A 332 -7.12 28.98 0.02
N SER A 333 -7.05 28.25 1.15
CA SER A 333 -7.86 28.47 2.36
C SER A 333 -6.97 28.69 3.58
N LYS A 334 -7.42 29.60 4.47
CA LYS A 334 -6.71 29.93 5.71
C LYS A 334 -7.63 29.75 6.91
N TYR A 335 -7.11 29.12 7.97
CA TYR A 335 -7.82 28.89 9.21
C TYR A 335 -6.97 29.40 10.38
N ASN A 336 -7.52 30.36 11.14
CA ASN A 336 -6.83 31.02 12.23
C ASN A 336 -7.42 30.61 13.58
N PHE A 337 -6.55 30.28 14.53
CA PHE A 337 -6.93 30.00 15.92
C PHE A 337 -5.80 30.45 16.85
N VAL A 338 -6.07 30.45 18.16
CA VAL A 338 -5.13 30.90 19.18
C VAL A 338 -4.93 29.80 20.21
N ILE A 339 -3.68 29.49 20.52
CA ILE A 339 -3.34 28.75 21.73
C ILE A 339 -2.97 29.80 22.77
N ARG A 340 -3.84 29.96 23.78
CA ARG A 340 -3.59 30.90 24.91
C ARG A 340 -2.78 30.20 25.97
N GLY A 341 -1.56 30.69 26.17
CA GLY A 341 -0.68 30.22 27.25
C GLY A 341 -1.30 30.47 28.62
N ARG A 342 -1.49 29.40 29.37
CA ARG A 342 -1.88 29.43 30.78
C ARG A 342 -1.05 28.40 31.51
N LYS A 343 -0.22 28.88 32.44
CA LYS A 343 0.66 28.01 33.22
C LYS A 343 -0.14 26.95 33.97
N GLN A 344 0.20 25.69 33.73
CA GLN A 344 -0.45 24.53 34.31
C GLN A 344 0.62 23.49 34.65
N THR A 345 0.38 22.70 35.71
CA THR A 345 1.20 21.53 35.99
C THR A 345 0.95 20.47 34.92
N VAL A 346 2.00 20.06 34.22
CA VAL A 346 1.93 18.95 33.24
C VAL A 346 2.18 17.65 33.99
N PRO A 347 1.23 16.71 34.04
CA PRO A 347 1.45 15.43 34.69
C PRO A 347 2.57 14.64 33.98
N GLN A 348 3.35 13.91 34.77
CA GLN A 348 4.32 12.98 34.21
C GLN A 348 3.61 11.92 33.36
N TRP A 349 4.19 11.59 32.22
CA TRP A 349 3.67 10.52 31.40
C TRP A 349 3.86 9.17 32.10
N LYS A 350 2.75 8.46 32.24
CA LYS A 350 2.74 7.07 32.66
C LYS A 350 2.23 6.26 31.47
N PHE A 351 3.02 5.29 31.00
CA PHE A 351 2.52 4.42 29.96
C PHE A 351 1.39 3.53 30.51
N SER A 352 0.32 3.38 29.74
CA SER A 352 -0.89 2.67 30.15
C SER A 352 -0.80 1.17 29.96
N GLY A 353 0.07 0.70 29.07
CA GLY A 353 0.24 -0.70 28.74
C GLY A 353 1.19 -1.44 29.67
N ASN A 354 1.45 -2.69 29.34
CA ASN A 354 2.41 -3.57 30.01
C ASN A 354 3.71 -3.80 29.25
N VAL A 355 3.83 -3.22 28.04
CA VAL A 355 5.02 -3.24 27.21
C VAL A 355 5.23 -1.85 26.59
N LEU A 356 6.45 -1.33 26.69
CA LEU A 356 6.87 -0.10 26.01
C LEU A 356 7.78 -0.44 24.84
N ILE A 357 7.37 -0.02 23.64
CA ILE A 357 8.13 -0.14 22.40
C ILE A 357 8.82 1.19 22.14
N HIS A 358 10.16 1.19 22.05
CA HIS A 358 10.93 2.36 21.73
C HIS A 358 11.15 2.51 20.23
N TRP A 359 10.97 3.71 19.71
CA TRP A 359 11.08 3.98 18.27
C TRP A 359 12.53 3.87 17.73
N ASN A 360 13.54 4.13 18.56
CA ASN A 360 14.95 4.33 18.16
C ASN A 360 15.85 3.10 18.39
N ARG A 361 15.32 2.00 18.89
CA ARG A 361 16.07 0.76 19.13
C ARG A 361 15.31 -0.50 18.69
N ILE A 362 16.00 -1.63 18.62
CA ILE A 362 15.36 -2.93 18.44
C ILE A 362 14.62 -3.28 19.73
N ASN A 363 13.38 -3.72 19.61
CA ASN A 363 12.57 -4.19 20.73
C ASN A 363 12.36 -5.69 20.56
N ILE A 364 12.75 -6.47 21.56
CA ILE A 364 12.49 -7.91 21.65
C ILE A 364 11.50 -8.12 22.76
N ILE A 365 10.29 -8.53 22.39
CA ILE A 365 9.20 -8.78 23.34
C ILE A 365 9.00 -10.28 23.42
N SER A 366 9.24 -10.87 24.58
CA SER A 366 9.08 -12.30 24.83
C SER A 366 8.04 -12.55 25.92
N ARG A 367 7.17 -13.50 25.67
CA ARG A 367 6.25 -14.11 26.62
C ARG A 367 6.25 -15.62 26.40
N PRO A 368 5.77 -16.44 27.34
CA PRO A 368 5.66 -17.87 27.11
C PRO A 368 4.98 -18.18 25.78
N GLY A 369 5.68 -18.88 24.90
CA GLY A 369 5.18 -19.31 23.59
C GLY A 369 5.18 -18.27 22.47
N VAL A 370 5.57 -17.02 22.72
CA VAL A 370 5.63 -15.99 21.66
C VAL A 370 6.85 -15.09 21.80
N GLN A 371 7.42 -14.71 20.67
CA GLN A 371 8.43 -13.66 20.56
C GLN A 371 8.11 -12.73 19.40
N VAL A 372 8.24 -11.41 19.64
CA VAL A 372 8.09 -10.36 18.62
C VAL A 372 9.38 -9.56 18.56
N ILE A 373 9.98 -9.48 17.38
CA ILE A 373 11.22 -8.73 17.15
C ILE A 373 10.88 -7.54 16.26
N ILE A 374 10.84 -6.35 16.87
CA ILE A 374 10.49 -5.10 16.19
C ILE A 374 11.77 -4.31 15.92
N PRO A 375 12.21 -4.14 14.66
CA PRO A 375 13.37 -3.34 14.33
C PRO A 375 13.19 -1.87 14.77
N LYS A 376 14.30 -1.14 14.89
CA LYS A 376 14.25 0.31 15.12
C LYS A 376 13.46 1.00 14.00
N LEU A 377 12.80 2.12 14.33
CA LEU A 377 12.04 2.95 13.40
C LEU A 377 10.77 2.28 12.83
N MET A 378 10.26 1.25 13.50
CA MET A 378 8.99 0.60 13.11
C MET A 378 7.77 1.27 13.77
N VAL A 379 7.96 2.13 14.75
CA VAL A 379 6.93 2.98 15.35
C VAL A 379 7.36 4.45 15.26
N PRO A 380 6.42 5.40 15.10
CA PRO A 380 6.76 6.82 14.90
C PRO A 380 7.28 7.51 16.16
N ASN A 381 6.90 7.02 17.33
CA ASN A 381 7.29 7.49 18.66
C ASN A 381 7.27 6.30 19.61
N ASP A 382 7.70 6.49 20.87
CA ASP A 382 7.54 5.48 21.90
C ASP A 382 6.06 5.09 22.03
N LEU A 383 5.79 3.79 22.00
CA LEU A 383 4.44 3.23 21.96
C LEU A 383 4.22 2.30 23.13
N SER A 384 3.19 2.59 23.93
CA SER A 384 2.73 1.71 25.00
C SER A 384 1.65 0.76 24.46
N ILE A 385 1.85 -0.54 24.60
CA ILE A 385 0.90 -1.58 24.15
C ILE A 385 0.43 -2.45 25.30
N HIS A 386 -0.72 -3.10 25.10
CA HIS A 386 -1.33 -4.06 26.02
C HIS A 386 -1.20 -5.47 25.47
N LEU A 387 -0.07 -6.13 25.69
CA LEU A 387 0.13 -7.51 25.31
C LEU A 387 -0.56 -8.45 26.28
N GLN A 388 -1.46 -9.30 25.79
CA GLN A 388 -2.18 -10.31 26.55
C GLN A 388 -1.99 -11.70 25.92
N VAL A 389 -1.96 -12.71 26.78
CA VAL A 389 -1.87 -14.12 26.38
C VAL A 389 -3.13 -14.81 26.90
N HIS A 390 -3.94 -15.32 25.98
CA HIS A 390 -5.16 -16.06 26.31
C HIS A 390 -4.89 -17.55 26.13
N ALA A 391 -4.97 -18.31 27.22
CA ALA A 391 -4.76 -19.76 27.19
C ALA A 391 -5.73 -20.45 26.23
N SER A 392 -5.23 -21.43 25.49
CA SER A 392 -5.99 -22.22 24.53
C SER A 392 -5.52 -23.67 24.55
N THR A 393 -6.41 -24.60 24.28
CA THR A 393 -6.10 -26.01 24.06
C THR A 393 -5.60 -26.33 22.65
N GLY A 394 -5.55 -25.31 21.76
CA GLY A 394 -5.10 -25.47 20.38
C GLY A 394 -3.58 -25.60 20.24
N LEU A 395 -3.10 -25.45 19.01
CA LEU A 395 -1.68 -25.56 18.66
C LEU A 395 -0.78 -24.50 19.32
N SER A 396 -1.36 -23.38 19.72
CA SER A 396 -0.75 -22.33 20.53
C SER A 396 -1.78 -21.63 21.39
N ASP A 397 -1.34 -20.79 22.33
CA ASP A 397 -2.19 -19.78 22.93
C ASP A 397 -2.58 -18.72 21.89
N VAL A 398 -3.55 -17.87 22.25
CA VAL A 398 -3.93 -16.70 21.46
C VAL A 398 -3.18 -15.50 22.00
N TYR A 399 -2.40 -14.86 21.16
CA TYR A 399 -1.55 -13.72 21.54
C TYR A 399 -2.16 -12.43 20.99
N GLN A 400 -2.69 -11.62 21.88
CA GLN A 400 -3.14 -10.27 21.57
C GLN A 400 -1.98 -9.31 21.83
N LEU A 401 -1.31 -8.85 20.75
CA LEU A 401 -0.11 -8.00 20.87
C LEU A 401 -0.45 -6.58 21.28
N ASP A 402 -1.66 -6.11 20.96
CA ASP A 402 -2.22 -4.83 21.43
C ASP A 402 -3.75 -4.91 21.48
N ASN A 403 -4.40 -4.05 22.26
CA ASN A 403 -5.86 -3.97 22.40
C ASN A 403 -6.56 -3.61 21.10
N GLN A 404 -5.93 -2.80 20.27
CA GLN A 404 -6.38 -2.45 18.92
C GLN A 404 -5.26 -2.76 17.91
N PRO A 405 -5.59 -3.15 16.68
CA PRO A 405 -4.58 -3.40 15.66
C PRO A 405 -3.77 -2.12 15.36
N THR A 406 -2.53 -2.07 15.85
CA THR A 406 -1.61 -0.95 15.63
C THR A 406 -0.72 -1.20 14.43
N LEU A 407 -0.81 -0.33 13.40
CA LEU A 407 0.03 -0.42 12.20
C LEU A 407 1.47 0.00 12.50
N LEU A 408 2.41 -0.79 12.00
CA LEU A 408 3.84 -0.49 12.03
C LEU A 408 4.24 0.31 10.78
N LEU A 409 5.40 0.99 10.83
CA LEU A 409 5.98 1.69 9.68
C LEU A 409 6.72 0.76 8.70
N GLY A 410 6.55 -0.53 8.87
CA GLY A 410 7.13 -1.60 8.10
C GLY A 410 6.79 -2.94 8.74
N SER A 411 7.58 -3.97 8.49
CA SER A 411 7.33 -5.31 9.04
C SER A 411 8.22 -5.62 10.24
N CYS A 412 7.69 -6.41 11.18
CA CYS A 412 8.43 -7.03 12.26
C CYS A 412 8.29 -8.57 12.19
N GLU A 413 9.14 -9.28 12.90
CA GLU A 413 9.12 -10.72 12.97
C GLU A 413 8.26 -11.18 14.15
N LEU A 414 7.34 -12.11 13.89
CA LEU A 414 6.54 -12.80 14.89
C LEU A 414 6.89 -14.27 14.87
N GLN A 415 7.24 -14.80 16.04
CA GLN A 415 7.54 -16.21 16.29
C GLN A 415 6.55 -16.76 17.31
N ILE A 416 5.85 -17.84 16.97
CA ILE A 416 4.92 -18.52 17.89
C ILE A 416 5.36 -19.97 18.04
N ARG A 417 5.51 -20.42 19.29
CA ARG A 417 5.90 -21.78 19.63
C ARG A 417 4.73 -22.76 19.50
N LEU A 418 4.98 -23.91 18.90
CA LEU A 418 4.06 -25.02 18.87
C LEU A 418 3.97 -25.66 20.25
N LYS A 419 2.76 -25.83 20.80
CA LYS A 419 2.52 -26.45 22.12
C LYS A 419 2.72 -27.96 22.12
N HIS A 420 2.24 -28.60 21.06
CA HIS A 420 2.28 -30.03 20.90
C HIS A 420 2.82 -30.38 19.52
N PRO A 421 3.67 -31.38 19.39
CA PRO A 421 4.16 -31.80 18.08
C PRO A 421 2.97 -32.23 17.19
N VAL A 422 3.07 -31.91 15.90
CA VAL A 422 2.17 -32.42 14.86
C VAL A 422 2.78 -33.66 14.22
N PRO A 423 2.02 -34.51 13.51
CA PRO A 423 2.57 -35.60 12.74
C PRO A 423 3.71 -35.15 11.83
N GLN A 424 4.75 -35.98 11.70
CA GLN A 424 5.90 -35.69 10.84
C GLN A 424 5.46 -35.38 9.40
N GLY A 425 5.91 -34.23 8.87
CA GLY A 425 5.54 -33.75 7.55
C GLY A 425 4.34 -32.79 7.53
N ASP A 426 3.57 -32.68 8.61
CA ASP A 426 2.49 -31.71 8.74
C ASP A 426 2.97 -30.34 9.22
N GLU A 427 4.23 -30.20 9.64
CA GLU A 427 4.82 -28.93 10.04
C GLU A 427 4.75 -27.88 8.93
N ARG A 428 4.81 -28.31 7.66
CA ARG A 428 4.66 -27.46 6.46
C ARG A 428 3.24 -26.91 6.30
N LYS A 429 2.25 -27.50 6.95
CA LYS A 429 0.84 -27.09 6.92
C LYS A 429 0.49 -26.09 8.01
N LEU A 430 1.43 -25.80 8.92
CA LEU A 430 1.28 -24.83 9.99
C LEU A 430 1.44 -23.42 9.46
N TYR A 431 0.62 -22.51 9.99
CA TYR A 431 0.73 -21.09 9.70
C TYR A 431 0.31 -20.24 10.89
N ILE A 432 0.79 -19.01 10.96
CA ILE A 432 0.28 -18.00 11.89
C ILE A 432 -0.96 -17.37 11.27
N ALA A 433 -2.04 -17.32 12.03
CA ALA A 433 -3.29 -16.66 11.65
C ALA A 433 -3.46 -15.37 12.44
N SER A 434 -3.90 -14.31 11.77
CA SER A 434 -4.32 -13.04 12.37
C SER A 434 -5.83 -12.96 12.46
N GLN A 435 -6.34 -12.42 13.56
CA GLN A 435 -7.77 -12.17 13.73
C GLN A 435 -8.20 -10.96 12.88
N SER A 436 -9.36 -11.10 12.22
CA SER A 436 -10.02 -10.05 11.47
C SER A 436 -11.52 -10.06 11.77
N PRO A 437 -12.29 -9.03 11.41
CA PRO A 437 -13.76 -9.05 11.56
C PRO A 437 -14.45 -10.21 10.85
N MET A 438 -13.80 -10.75 9.79
CA MET A 438 -14.31 -11.89 8.99
C MET A 438 -13.78 -13.24 9.47
N GLY A 439 -13.11 -13.30 10.62
CA GLY A 439 -12.50 -14.51 11.18
C GLY A 439 -10.97 -14.51 11.07
N TRP A 440 -10.38 -15.70 11.22
CA TRP A 440 -8.93 -15.89 11.17
C TRP A 440 -8.41 -15.91 9.74
N LYS A 441 -7.37 -15.13 9.47
CA LYS A 441 -6.74 -15.01 8.16
C LYS A 441 -5.28 -15.45 8.25
N SER A 442 -4.83 -16.28 7.31
CA SER A 442 -3.45 -16.73 7.22
C SER A 442 -2.48 -15.56 6.97
N CYS A 443 -1.39 -15.54 7.75
CA CYS A 443 -0.19 -14.72 7.55
C CYS A 443 0.98 -15.55 7.00
N GLY A 444 0.74 -16.82 6.66
CA GLY A 444 1.80 -17.76 6.31
C GLY A 444 2.66 -18.13 7.52
N GLY A 445 3.85 -18.63 7.25
CA GLY A 445 4.83 -18.98 8.27
C GLY A 445 5.77 -20.09 7.81
N ILE A 446 6.92 -20.13 8.45
CA ILE A 446 7.94 -21.17 8.22
C ILE A 446 8.23 -21.83 9.56
N TYR A 447 8.12 -23.17 9.62
CA TYR A 447 8.48 -23.96 10.80
C TYR A 447 10.01 -24.01 10.96
N ARG A 448 10.50 -23.68 12.15
CA ARG A 448 11.91 -23.81 12.57
C ARG A 448 12.00 -24.12 14.06
N ASN A 449 12.59 -25.27 14.40
CA ASN A 449 12.92 -25.64 15.79
C ASN A 449 11.75 -25.46 16.79
N GLY A 450 10.53 -25.91 16.42
CA GLY A 450 9.36 -25.81 17.28
C GLY A 450 8.63 -24.46 17.23
N PHE A 451 9.07 -23.51 16.41
CA PHE A 451 8.42 -22.23 16.19
C PHE A 451 7.93 -22.10 14.75
N ILE A 452 6.81 -21.42 14.59
CA ILE A 452 6.39 -20.89 13.30
C ILE A 452 6.74 -19.40 13.28
N ILE A 453 7.44 -18.97 12.21
CA ILE A 453 8.00 -17.63 12.06
C ILE A 453 7.39 -16.97 10.85
N THR A 454 6.89 -15.74 10.99
CA THR A 454 6.37 -14.92 9.89
C THR A 454 6.70 -13.43 10.09
N LYS A 455 6.50 -12.64 9.04
CA LYS A 455 6.54 -11.18 9.12
C LYS A 455 5.13 -10.62 9.23
N ILE A 456 4.93 -9.68 10.14
CA ILE A 456 3.67 -8.95 10.33
C ILE A 456 3.89 -7.44 10.22
N GLU A 457 2.87 -6.71 9.78
CA GLU A 457 2.90 -5.25 9.61
C GLU A 457 2.01 -4.51 10.63
N LYS A 458 1.35 -5.26 11.51
CA LYS A 458 0.50 -4.70 12.56
C LYS A 458 0.60 -5.51 13.84
N LEU A 459 0.44 -4.85 14.99
CA LEU A 459 0.28 -5.49 16.28
C LEU A 459 -1.22 -5.76 16.48
N GLY A 460 -1.61 -7.00 16.34
CA GLY A 460 -3.00 -7.48 16.45
C GLY A 460 -3.07 -8.78 17.24
N THR A 461 -4.09 -9.59 16.99
CA THR A 461 -4.28 -10.89 17.65
C THR A 461 -3.88 -12.02 16.72
N TYR A 462 -3.09 -12.98 17.23
CA TYR A 462 -2.47 -14.06 16.47
C TYR A 462 -2.54 -15.40 17.20
N LYS A 463 -2.58 -16.49 16.43
CA LYS A 463 -2.42 -17.86 16.91
C LYS A 463 -1.86 -18.78 15.83
N LEU A 464 -1.45 -19.99 16.21
CA LEU A 464 -1.14 -21.04 15.23
C LEU A 464 -2.41 -21.75 14.78
N MET A 465 -2.42 -22.07 13.50
CA MET A 465 -3.41 -22.94 12.87
C MET A 465 -2.71 -23.94 11.93
N ILE A 466 -3.39 -25.05 11.66
CA ILE A 466 -3.00 -26.03 10.67
C ILE A 466 -4.08 -26.10 9.60
N ASP A 467 -3.68 -26.26 8.36
CA ASP A 467 -4.59 -26.44 7.24
C ASP A 467 -4.44 -27.83 6.64
N ASN A 468 -5.37 -28.70 6.98
CA ASN A 468 -5.47 -30.05 6.44
C ASN A 468 -6.58 -30.18 5.38
N THR A 469 -7.23 -29.08 5.02
CA THR A 469 -8.40 -29.09 4.15
C THR A 469 -8.00 -28.60 2.76
N PRO A 470 -8.12 -29.42 1.70
CA PRO A 470 -7.85 -28.96 0.34
C PRO A 470 -8.84 -27.90 -0.14
N PRO A 471 -8.48 -27.09 -1.16
CA PRO A 471 -9.37 -26.10 -1.75
C PRO A 471 -10.70 -26.71 -2.19
N LYS A 472 -11.80 -25.98 -1.96
CA LYS A 472 -13.13 -26.40 -2.41
C LYS A 472 -13.37 -25.96 -3.85
N ILE A 473 -13.80 -26.88 -4.71
CA ILE A 473 -14.20 -26.62 -6.09
C ILE A 473 -15.71 -26.84 -6.21
N SER A 474 -16.44 -25.81 -6.65
CA SER A 474 -17.89 -25.86 -6.89
C SER A 474 -18.16 -25.53 -8.35
N VAL A 475 -18.93 -26.38 -9.02
CA VAL A 475 -19.23 -26.26 -10.46
C VAL A 475 -20.40 -25.31 -10.65
N LEU A 476 -20.28 -24.35 -11.56
CA LEU A 476 -21.36 -23.45 -12.00
C LEU A 476 -21.84 -23.76 -13.41
N SER A 477 -20.93 -24.15 -14.31
CA SER A 477 -21.26 -24.51 -15.71
C SER A 477 -20.26 -25.50 -16.26
N MET A 478 -20.74 -26.49 -16.99
CA MET A 478 -19.96 -27.49 -17.72
C MET A 478 -20.41 -27.55 -19.17
N GLY A 479 -19.97 -26.56 -20.00
CA GLY A 479 -20.27 -26.46 -21.42
C GLY A 479 -21.54 -25.70 -21.79
N ALA A 480 -22.50 -25.54 -20.87
CA ALA A 480 -23.68 -24.72 -21.10
C ALA A 480 -23.31 -23.25 -21.37
N GLY A 481 -23.88 -22.64 -22.41
CA GLY A 481 -23.54 -21.30 -22.86
C GLY A 481 -22.09 -21.17 -23.36
N SER A 482 -21.51 -22.24 -23.88
CA SER A 482 -20.13 -22.29 -24.39
C SER A 482 -19.08 -21.85 -23.36
N ARG A 483 -19.27 -22.25 -22.08
CA ARG A 483 -18.35 -21.92 -21.01
C ARG A 483 -18.19 -23.04 -19.98
N LEU A 484 -17.01 -23.09 -19.37
CA LEU A 484 -16.72 -23.78 -18.14
C LEU A 484 -16.62 -22.75 -17.02
N ALA A 485 -17.32 -22.95 -15.92
CA ALA A 485 -17.33 -21.97 -14.83
C ALA A 485 -17.36 -22.67 -13.46
N PHE A 486 -16.54 -22.16 -12.53
CA PHE A 486 -16.33 -22.73 -11.19
C PHE A 486 -16.21 -21.63 -10.17
N ILE A 487 -16.55 -21.95 -8.90
CA ILE A 487 -16.09 -21.21 -7.74
C ILE A 487 -15.01 -22.06 -7.07
N VAL A 488 -13.83 -21.48 -6.89
CA VAL A 488 -12.71 -22.12 -6.21
C VAL A 488 -12.24 -21.25 -5.08
N GLY A 489 -12.13 -21.84 -3.90
CA GLY A 489 -11.67 -21.11 -2.72
C GLY A 489 -11.10 -22.03 -1.68
N ASP A 490 -10.34 -21.45 -0.77
CA ASP A 490 -9.78 -22.10 0.39
C ASP A 490 -10.01 -21.24 1.64
N SER A 491 -10.54 -21.84 2.69
CA SER A 491 -10.87 -21.15 3.95
C SER A 491 -9.75 -21.18 4.98
N GLY A 492 -8.72 -22.01 4.76
CA GLY A 492 -7.58 -22.19 5.65
C GLY A 492 -6.41 -21.27 5.26
N SER A 493 -5.43 -21.84 4.61
CA SER A 493 -4.21 -21.13 4.22
C SER A 493 -4.39 -20.19 3.03
N GLY A 494 -5.45 -20.37 2.25
CA GLY A 494 -5.79 -19.63 1.03
C GLY A 494 -5.28 -20.31 -0.24
N LEU A 495 -5.93 -20.03 -1.37
CA LEU A 495 -5.60 -20.60 -2.69
C LEU A 495 -4.25 -20.07 -3.18
N ARG A 496 -3.32 -20.98 -3.52
CA ARG A 496 -2.01 -20.68 -4.09
C ARG A 496 -2.01 -20.70 -5.61
N SER A 497 -2.58 -21.76 -6.21
CA SER A 497 -2.57 -21.95 -7.65
C SER A 497 -3.67 -22.88 -8.11
N TYR A 498 -3.97 -22.81 -9.42
CA TYR A 498 -4.90 -23.72 -10.08
C TYR A 498 -4.50 -23.90 -11.53
N ARG A 499 -4.89 -25.04 -12.12
CA ARG A 499 -4.70 -25.35 -13.54
C ARG A 499 -5.90 -26.13 -14.07
N GLY A 500 -6.42 -25.72 -15.23
CA GLY A 500 -7.49 -26.40 -15.93
C GLY A 500 -6.98 -27.05 -17.21
N PHE A 501 -7.55 -28.21 -17.55
CA PHE A 501 -7.23 -28.94 -18.78
C PHE A 501 -8.50 -29.41 -19.44
N VAL A 502 -8.55 -29.32 -20.79
CA VAL A 502 -9.56 -29.96 -21.63
C VAL A 502 -8.83 -30.95 -22.53
N ASP A 503 -9.24 -32.22 -22.51
CA ASP A 503 -8.59 -33.33 -23.23
C ASP A 503 -7.07 -33.37 -23.05
N GLY A 504 -6.61 -33.10 -21.81
CA GLY A 504 -5.19 -33.04 -21.43
C GLY A 504 -4.45 -31.79 -21.87
N LYS A 505 -5.09 -30.85 -22.57
CA LYS A 505 -4.50 -29.58 -22.97
C LYS A 505 -4.85 -28.49 -21.97
N PHE A 506 -3.85 -27.72 -21.54
CA PHE A 506 -4.04 -26.58 -20.63
C PHE A 506 -5.02 -25.56 -21.22
N VAL A 507 -5.95 -25.09 -20.39
CA VAL A 507 -6.89 -24.00 -20.70
C VAL A 507 -6.79 -22.92 -19.65
N LEU A 508 -6.78 -21.65 -20.08
CA LEU A 508 -6.61 -20.50 -19.21
C LEU A 508 -7.94 -20.16 -18.53
N LEU A 509 -8.11 -20.61 -17.30
CA LEU A 509 -9.24 -20.25 -16.43
C LEU A 509 -8.98 -18.89 -15.80
N HIS A 510 -9.77 -17.88 -16.13
CA HIS A 510 -9.61 -16.55 -15.54
C HIS A 510 -10.37 -16.44 -14.21
N LEU A 511 -9.62 -16.21 -13.09
CA LEU A 511 -10.19 -16.03 -11.75
C LEU A 511 -10.56 -14.55 -11.51
N ARG A 512 -11.85 -14.29 -11.33
CA ARG A 512 -12.36 -12.97 -10.96
C ARG A 512 -12.41 -12.82 -9.44
N ARG A 513 -11.67 -11.85 -8.91
CA ARG A 513 -11.55 -11.63 -7.47
C ARG A 513 -12.89 -11.37 -6.76
N GLN A 514 -13.74 -10.54 -7.34
CA GLN A 514 -14.98 -10.10 -6.69
C GLN A 514 -15.97 -11.23 -6.42
N SER A 515 -15.84 -12.34 -7.11
CA SER A 515 -16.77 -13.48 -7.01
C SER A 515 -16.10 -14.82 -6.71
N ASN A 516 -14.77 -14.89 -6.63
CA ASN A 516 -13.98 -16.13 -6.64
C ASN A 516 -14.35 -17.07 -7.79
N LYS A 517 -14.92 -16.51 -8.87
CA LYS A 517 -15.41 -17.25 -10.01
C LYS A 517 -14.31 -17.40 -11.05
N MET A 518 -14.07 -18.64 -11.45
CA MET A 518 -13.20 -18.98 -12.58
C MET A 518 -14.04 -19.25 -13.81
N GLU A 519 -13.64 -18.69 -14.93
CA GLU A 519 -14.33 -18.94 -16.20
C GLU A 519 -13.32 -19.20 -17.33
N TYR A 520 -13.69 -20.14 -18.18
CA TYR A 520 -13.08 -20.38 -19.48
C TYR A 520 -14.17 -20.38 -20.55
N LYS A 521 -14.05 -19.51 -21.56
CA LYS A 521 -14.94 -19.48 -22.71
C LYS A 521 -14.45 -20.48 -23.73
N LEU A 522 -15.28 -21.46 -24.04
CA LEU A 522 -14.99 -22.46 -25.06
C LEU A 522 -14.90 -21.81 -26.44
N SER A 523 -13.91 -22.19 -27.22
CA SER A 523 -13.67 -21.67 -28.56
C SER A 523 -13.24 -22.83 -29.48
N GLU A 524 -13.75 -22.84 -30.72
CA GLU A 524 -13.45 -23.87 -31.73
C GLU A 524 -11.96 -23.93 -32.10
N ALA A 525 -11.22 -22.85 -31.88
CA ALA A 525 -9.77 -22.83 -32.07
C ALA A 525 -9.02 -23.75 -31.10
N GLN A 526 -9.62 -24.06 -29.94
CA GLN A 526 -8.97 -24.83 -28.89
C GLN A 526 -9.68 -26.15 -28.58
N VAL A 527 -11.00 -26.23 -28.74
CA VAL A 527 -11.84 -27.40 -28.45
C VAL A 527 -12.79 -27.62 -29.63
N LYS A 528 -12.85 -28.81 -30.17
CA LYS A 528 -13.77 -29.13 -31.29
C LYS A 528 -15.21 -29.24 -30.81
N ARG A 529 -16.18 -28.72 -31.59
CA ARG A 529 -17.61 -28.92 -31.32
C ARG A 529 -18.05 -30.34 -31.66
N GLY A 530 -19.18 -30.77 -31.06
CA GLY A 530 -19.88 -32.00 -31.39
C GLY A 530 -19.39 -33.25 -30.67
N GLY A 531 -18.44 -33.13 -29.74
CA GLY A 531 -17.84 -34.23 -28.99
C GLY A 531 -18.10 -34.24 -27.49
N ILE A 532 -17.70 -35.33 -26.85
CA ILE A 532 -17.55 -35.41 -25.38
C ILE A 532 -16.10 -35.11 -25.06
N HIS A 533 -15.90 -34.15 -24.21
CA HIS A 533 -14.58 -33.67 -23.76
C HIS A 533 -14.33 -33.98 -22.30
N LYS A 534 -13.10 -34.34 -21.96
CA LYS A 534 -12.67 -34.55 -20.56
C LYS A 534 -12.12 -33.24 -19.98
N PHE A 535 -12.65 -32.82 -18.87
CA PHE A 535 -12.15 -31.66 -18.14
C PHE A 535 -11.49 -32.07 -16.82
N GLU A 536 -10.37 -31.45 -16.49
CA GLU A 536 -9.68 -31.58 -15.22
C GLU A 536 -9.32 -30.20 -14.67
N LEU A 537 -9.62 -29.98 -13.39
CA LEU A 537 -9.22 -28.77 -12.64
C LEU A 537 -8.47 -29.20 -11.39
N ILE A 538 -7.23 -28.75 -11.26
CA ILE A 538 -6.36 -28.98 -10.12
C ILE A 538 -6.21 -27.65 -9.37
N ALA A 539 -6.54 -27.63 -8.08
CA ALA A 539 -6.39 -26.47 -7.21
C ALA A 539 -5.49 -26.81 -6.03
N VAL A 540 -4.58 -25.90 -5.67
CA VAL A 540 -3.58 -26.10 -4.61
C VAL A 540 -3.62 -24.87 -3.68
N ASP A 541 -3.67 -25.11 -2.36
CA ASP A 541 -3.59 -24.06 -1.33
C ASP A 541 -2.14 -23.63 -1.02
N ASN A 542 -1.99 -22.68 -0.10
CA ASN A 542 -0.68 -22.15 0.27
C ASN A 542 0.22 -23.11 1.05
N VAL A 543 -0.36 -24.15 1.67
CA VAL A 543 0.41 -25.16 2.41
C VAL A 543 0.58 -26.47 1.63
N GLY A 544 -0.01 -26.56 0.42
CA GLY A 544 0.22 -27.65 -0.52
C GLY A 544 -0.84 -28.75 -0.52
N ASN A 545 -2.00 -28.57 0.13
CA ASN A 545 -3.12 -29.50 -0.07
C ASN A 545 -3.70 -29.34 -1.47
N VAL A 546 -4.13 -30.44 -2.09
CA VAL A 546 -4.54 -30.49 -3.49
C VAL A 546 -5.97 -30.99 -3.62
N SER A 547 -6.80 -30.28 -4.38
CA SER A 547 -8.07 -30.76 -4.89
C SER A 547 -7.99 -30.98 -6.39
N THR A 548 -8.58 -32.07 -6.85
CA THR A 548 -8.72 -32.37 -8.27
C THR A 548 -10.18 -32.66 -8.60
N TYR A 549 -10.74 -31.91 -9.54
CA TYR A 549 -12.06 -32.13 -10.10
C TYR A 549 -11.93 -32.66 -11.53
N LYS A 550 -12.55 -33.80 -11.81
CA LYS A 550 -12.60 -34.43 -13.16
C LYS A 550 -14.04 -34.69 -13.55
N ASN A 551 -14.38 -34.31 -14.75
CA ASN A 551 -15.69 -34.61 -15.33
C ASN A 551 -15.62 -34.57 -16.87
N SER A 552 -16.69 -35.05 -17.52
CA SER A 552 -16.86 -34.94 -18.95
C SER A 552 -18.00 -33.97 -19.27
N PHE A 553 -17.90 -33.28 -20.39
CA PHE A 553 -18.94 -32.36 -20.86
C PHE A 553 -19.08 -32.49 -22.39
N ARG A 554 -20.26 -32.14 -22.89
CA ARG A 554 -20.54 -32.09 -24.33
C ARG A 554 -20.59 -30.61 -24.77
N TRP A 555 -19.96 -30.33 -25.91
CA TRP A 555 -19.97 -28.98 -26.48
C TRP A 555 -20.07 -28.97 -27.98
#